data_dd8bb0750bb0ac1b9ce36b898df86ec5
#
_entry.id   dd8bb0750bb0ac1b9ce36b898df86ec5
#
_cell.length_a   1.000
_cell.length_b   1.000
_cell.length_c   1.000
_cell.angle_alpha   90.00
_cell.angle_beta   90.00
_cell.angle_gamma   90.00
#
_symmetry.space_group_name_H-M   'P 1'
#
loop_
_entity.id
_entity.type
_entity.pdbx_description
1 polymer ?
#
loop_
_entity_poly.entity_id
_entity_poly.type
_entity_poly.pdbx_seq_one_letter_code
_entity_poly.pdbx_strand_id
1 'polypeptide(L)'
;MFNDTTYSGMDSMPKGRARSWIVPGCLALEGGAFRGMYTEGVLDALMEADINLQTTIGVSAGALSGMSYVSGQIGRAARMNLLYRHDSRYVGLTAMKNNHGVIGFDFMFGDDVPGVEPFDEERFLRPERRFIAVASNLTTGKPEYFETGRSDQIVLAAQASASMPYISEPVMIDGVPYLDGGCTLKIPYQWALDRNFRKIVVVRTRPRDFRKEVTPRKSHAAAHTVYRNYPEFADALEKSSENYNKQCEELLELEKSGRIFVIAPSRPVLISRLEGDMEKLGALYDMGYLDARNSMDELKKYLELV
;
A
#
# COMPACT_ATOMS: atom_id res chain seq x y z
N MET A 1 2.94 -33.82 7.96
CA MET A 1 2.38 -32.57 8.51
C MET A 1 3.04 -31.44 7.74
N PHE A 2 2.34 -30.83 6.82
CA PHE A 2 2.81 -29.60 6.19
C PHE A 2 2.77 -28.53 7.28
N ASN A 3 3.88 -27.82 7.42
CA ASN A 3 3.96 -26.72 8.38
C ASN A 3 3.05 -25.59 7.85
N ASP A 4 1.87 -25.38 8.45
CA ASP A 4 0.89 -24.34 8.07
C ASP A 4 1.42 -22.90 8.14
N THR A 5 2.73 -22.74 8.32
CA THR A 5 3.42 -21.47 8.56
C THR A 5 4.15 -20.91 7.32
N THR A 6 4.18 -21.63 6.20
CA THR A 6 4.87 -21.20 4.97
C THR A 6 4.00 -21.40 3.74
N TYR A 7 4.03 -20.44 2.82
CA TYR A 7 3.36 -20.54 1.54
C TYR A 7 4.03 -21.61 0.65
N SER A 8 3.24 -22.52 0.07
CA SER A 8 3.75 -23.62 -0.75
C SER A 8 4.42 -23.17 -2.05
N GLY A 9 4.05 -21.99 -2.58
CA GLY A 9 4.59 -21.40 -3.80
C GLY A 9 5.85 -20.54 -3.62
N MET A 10 6.45 -20.47 -2.43
CA MET A 10 7.59 -19.60 -2.13
C MET A 10 8.76 -19.71 -3.11
N ASP A 11 9.11 -20.95 -3.53
CA ASP A 11 10.25 -21.19 -4.41
C ASP A 11 10.04 -20.72 -5.84
N SER A 12 8.78 -20.59 -6.27
CA SER A 12 8.39 -20.12 -7.60
C SER A 12 8.24 -18.60 -7.70
N MET A 13 8.29 -17.89 -6.57
CA MET A 13 8.16 -16.43 -6.57
C MET A 13 9.32 -15.74 -7.27
N PRO A 14 9.06 -14.69 -8.08
CA PRO A 14 10.11 -13.95 -8.77
C PRO A 14 11.11 -13.33 -7.79
N LYS A 15 12.36 -13.22 -8.24
CA LYS A 15 13.49 -12.65 -7.48
C LYS A 15 14.31 -11.77 -8.42
N GLY A 16 14.94 -10.75 -7.86
CA GLY A 16 15.92 -9.96 -8.58
C GLY A 16 15.72 -8.46 -8.46
N ARG A 17 16.27 -7.75 -9.42
CA ARG A 17 16.26 -6.30 -9.48
C ARG A 17 15.61 -5.82 -10.76
N ALA A 18 14.68 -4.88 -10.64
CA ALA A 18 14.14 -4.16 -11.78
C ALA A 18 15.24 -3.41 -12.53
N ARG A 19 15.13 -3.32 -13.85
CA ARG A 19 16.05 -2.53 -14.66
C ARG A 19 15.91 -1.04 -14.35
N SER A 20 16.85 -0.23 -14.84
CA SER A 20 16.89 1.22 -14.60
C SER A 20 15.96 2.02 -15.53
N TRP A 21 15.28 1.38 -16.48
CA TRP A 21 14.36 2.06 -17.37
C TRP A 21 13.18 2.65 -16.60
N ILE A 22 12.91 3.94 -16.80
CA ILE A 22 11.85 4.68 -16.11
C ILE A 22 10.78 5.09 -17.10
N VAL A 23 9.54 4.78 -16.76
CA VAL A 23 8.35 5.11 -17.56
C VAL A 23 7.70 6.37 -16.97
N PRO A 24 7.50 7.43 -17.78
CA PRO A 24 6.79 8.62 -17.31
C PRO A 24 5.36 8.30 -16.89
N GLY A 25 4.97 8.70 -15.68
CA GLY A 25 3.62 8.49 -15.16
C GLY A 25 3.60 8.37 -13.64
N CYS A 26 2.40 8.20 -13.10
CA CYS A 26 2.16 8.01 -11.68
C CYS A 26 1.47 6.68 -11.40
N LEU A 27 1.98 5.95 -10.44
CA LEU A 27 1.40 4.73 -9.88
C LEU A 27 0.76 5.07 -8.54
N ALA A 28 -0.56 4.87 -8.41
CA ALA A 28 -1.31 5.11 -7.19
C ALA A 28 -1.75 3.77 -6.56
N LEU A 29 -1.33 3.52 -5.31
CA LEU A 29 -1.48 2.26 -4.62
C LEU A 29 -2.49 2.38 -3.47
N GLU A 30 -3.59 1.63 -3.56
CA GLU A 30 -4.62 1.54 -2.52
C GLU A 30 -4.07 0.87 -1.27
N GLY A 31 -4.47 1.36 -0.08
CA GLY A 31 -4.22 0.71 1.19
C GLY A 31 -5.09 -0.53 1.42
N GLY A 32 -4.62 -1.46 2.27
CA GLY A 32 -5.42 -2.68 2.47
C GLY A 32 -4.92 -3.67 3.52
N ALA A 33 -3.94 -3.32 4.34
CA ALA A 33 -3.24 -4.25 5.23
C ALA A 33 -2.79 -5.50 4.43
N PHE A 34 -3.02 -6.75 4.89
CA PHE A 34 -2.57 -7.94 4.16
C PHE A 34 -3.25 -8.17 2.80
N ARG A 35 -4.29 -7.41 2.42
CA ARG A 35 -4.76 -7.39 1.03
C ARG A 35 -3.76 -6.75 0.07
N GLY A 36 -2.75 -6.05 0.60
CA GLY A 36 -1.58 -5.57 -0.14
C GLY A 36 -0.79 -6.66 -0.85
N MET A 37 -0.93 -7.94 -0.44
CA MET A 37 -0.36 -9.08 -1.18
C MET A 37 -0.74 -9.07 -2.67
N TYR A 38 -1.98 -8.67 -2.99
CA TYR A 38 -2.39 -8.45 -4.38
C TYR A 38 -1.51 -7.38 -5.06
N THR A 39 -1.34 -6.25 -4.40
CA THR A 39 -0.51 -5.15 -4.90
C THR A 39 0.94 -5.59 -5.12
N GLU A 40 1.49 -6.38 -4.21
CA GLU A 40 2.86 -6.90 -4.31
C GLU A 40 3.04 -7.79 -5.54
N GLY A 41 2.08 -8.68 -5.83
CA GLY A 41 2.07 -9.48 -7.07
C GLY A 41 2.00 -8.61 -8.33
N VAL A 42 1.15 -7.58 -8.32
CA VAL A 42 1.08 -6.61 -9.44
C VAL A 42 2.41 -5.90 -9.64
N LEU A 43 3.03 -5.40 -8.57
CA LEU A 43 4.28 -4.64 -8.65
C LEU A 43 5.45 -5.49 -9.16
N ASP A 44 5.53 -6.75 -8.74
CA ASP A 44 6.55 -7.69 -9.22
C ASP A 44 6.39 -7.95 -10.73
N ALA A 45 5.17 -8.19 -11.20
CA ALA A 45 4.89 -8.37 -12.63
C ALA A 45 5.22 -7.10 -13.46
N LEU A 46 4.96 -5.91 -12.93
CA LEU A 46 5.34 -4.65 -13.58
C LEU A 46 6.87 -4.51 -13.67
N MET A 47 7.59 -4.79 -12.59
CA MET A 47 9.06 -4.71 -12.56
C MET A 47 9.71 -5.69 -13.52
N GLU A 48 9.22 -6.93 -13.62
CA GLU A 48 9.70 -7.92 -14.59
C GLU A 48 9.43 -7.52 -16.04
N ALA A 49 8.36 -6.77 -16.28
CA ALA A 49 8.01 -6.24 -17.60
C ALA A 49 8.69 -4.90 -17.92
N ASP A 50 9.66 -4.45 -17.12
CA ASP A 50 10.35 -3.16 -17.23
C ASP A 50 9.42 -1.94 -17.14
N ILE A 51 8.28 -2.07 -16.51
CA ILE A 51 7.37 -0.95 -16.25
C ILE A 51 7.69 -0.38 -14.86
N ASN A 52 8.63 0.56 -14.81
CA ASN A 52 9.05 1.27 -13.61
C ASN A 52 8.54 2.72 -13.69
N LEU A 53 7.33 2.98 -13.18
CA LEU A 53 6.73 4.31 -13.22
C LEU A 53 7.54 5.32 -12.42
N GLN A 54 7.71 6.52 -12.97
CA GLN A 54 8.55 7.59 -12.41
C GLN A 54 8.11 8.02 -11.01
N THR A 55 6.80 8.08 -10.80
CA THR A 55 6.23 8.51 -9.51
C THR A 55 5.34 7.42 -8.95
N THR A 56 5.51 7.12 -7.68
CA THR A 56 4.67 6.16 -6.95
C THR A 56 4.10 6.85 -5.71
N ILE A 57 2.78 6.81 -5.55
CA ILE A 57 2.10 7.29 -4.36
C ILE A 57 1.34 6.14 -3.71
N GLY A 58 1.51 5.93 -2.41
CA GLY A 58 0.90 4.82 -1.70
C GLY A 58 0.29 5.19 -0.37
N VAL A 59 -0.69 4.39 0.04
CA VAL A 59 -1.39 4.48 1.30
C VAL A 59 -1.23 3.18 2.07
N SER A 60 -0.82 3.22 3.34
CA SER A 60 -0.76 2.04 4.21
C SER A 60 0.09 0.91 3.59
N ALA A 61 -0.43 -0.31 3.44
CA ALA A 61 0.24 -1.40 2.75
C ALA A 61 0.72 -1.00 1.34
N GLY A 62 -0.03 -0.15 0.62
CA GLY A 62 0.38 0.38 -0.67
C GLY A 62 1.63 1.28 -0.59
N ALA A 63 1.82 2.01 0.51
CA ALA A 63 3.06 2.75 0.75
C ALA A 63 4.24 1.80 0.98
N LEU A 64 4.08 0.78 1.82
CA LEU A 64 5.15 -0.18 2.11
C LEU A 64 5.56 -1.00 0.88
N SER A 65 4.59 -1.49 0.11
CA SER A 65 4.85 -2.20 -1.14
C SER A 65 5.50 -1.27 -2.18
N GLY A 66 5.04 -0.01 -2.24
CA GLY A 66 5.58 1.03 -3.12
C GLY A 66 7.06 1.34 -2.88
N MET A 67 7.54 1.27 -1.63
CA MET A 67 8.97 1.42 -1.31
C MET A 67 9.81 0.35 -1.99
N SER A 68 9.40 -0.93 -1.90
CA SER A 68 10.10 -2.05 -2.56
C SER A 68 10.05 -1.93 -4.10
N TYR A 69 8.96 -1.42 -4.65
CA TYR A 69 8.85 -1.14 -6.10
C TYR A 69 9.78 -0.01 -6.54
N VAL A 70 9.85 1.09 -5.79
CA VAL A 70 10.76 2.23 -6.13
C VAL A 70 12.21 1.83 -5.97
N SER A 71 12.58 1.05 -4.95
CA SER A 71 13.92 0.46 -4.81
C SER A 71 14.21 -0.64 -5.85
N GLY A 72 13.18 -1.09 -6.61
CA GLY A 72 13.33 -2.07 -7.68
C GLY A 72 13.61 -3.50 -7.19
N GLN A 73 13.16 -3.85 -5.99
CA GLN A 73 13.42 -5.13 -5.35
C GLN A 73 12.26 -6.12 -5.60
N ILE A 74 12.38 -6.92 -6.66
CA ILE A 74 11.38 -7.90 -7.08
C ILE A 74 11.19 -8.98 -6.01
N GLY A 75 9.94 -9.18 -5.56
CA GLY A 75 9.56 -10.19 -4.58
C GLY A 75 9.92 -9.86 -3.13
N ARG A 76 10.59 -8.73 -2.84
CA ARG A 76 10.99 -8.40 -1.46
C ARG A 76 9.81 -8.23 -0.52
N ALA A 77 8.83 -7.42 -0.88
CA ALA A 77 7.67 -7.14 -0.04
C ALA A 77 6.86 -8.41 0.25
N ALA A 78 6.58 -9.19 -0.79
CA ALA A 78 5.83 -10.44 -0.64
C ALA A 78 6.57 -11.49 0.21
N ARG A 79 7.88 -11.61 0.07
CA ARG A 79 8.68 -12.50 0.94
C ARG A 79 8.65 -12.06 2.39
N MET A 80 8.73 -10.77 2.67
CA MET A 80 8.59 -10.25 4.04
C MET A 80 7.27 -10.74 4.65
N ASN A 81 6.17 -10.57 3.95
CA ASN A 81 4.86 -10.99 4.41
C ASN A 81 4.75 -12.52 4.55
N LEU A 82 5.17 -13.28 3.55
CA LEU A 82 4.98 -14.73 3.49
C LEU A 82 5.95 -15.52 4.39
N LEU A 83 7.12 -14.98 4.72
CA LEU A 83 8.06 -15.63 5.64
C LEU A 83 7.79 -15.26 7.10
N TYR A 84 7.36 -14.02 7.35
CA TYR A 84 7.35 -13.47 8.71
C TYR A 84 5.96 -13.12 9.25
N ARG A 85 4.88 -13.46 8.55
CA ARG A 85 3.51 -13.19 9.01
C ARG A 85 3.24 -13.65 10.44
N HIS A 86 3.82 -14.79 10.83
CA HIS A 86 3.67 -15.38 12.16
C HIS A 86 4.82 -15.04 13.13
N ASP A 87 5.79 -14.26 12.71
CA ASP A 87 6.84 -13.77 13.60
C ASP A 87 6.34 -12.56 14.39
N SER A 88 6.35 -12.68 15.72
CA SER A 88 5.87 -11.61 16.60
C SER A 88 6.68 -10.31 16.51
N ARG A 89 7.90 -10.36 15.96
CA ARG A 89 8.74 -9.17 15.69
C ARG A 89 8.22 -8.39 14.50
N TYR A 90 7.61 -9.09 13.52
CA TYR A 90 7.03 -8.46 12.35
C TYR A 90 5.55 -8.10 12.55
N VAL A 91 4.72 -9.04 13.03
CA VAL A 91 3.29 -8.80 13.29
C VAL A 91 2.90 -9.38 14.64
N GLY A 92 2.63 -8.54 15.62
CA GLY A 92 2.13 -9.02 16.91
C GLY A 92 2.65 -8.30 18.13
N LEU A 93 2.74 -9.03 19.26
CA LEU A 93 3.03 -8.43 20.58
C LEU A 93 4.43 -7.84 20.70
N THR A 94 5.44 -8.47 20.09
CA THR A 94 6.81 -7.93 20.13
C THR A 94 6.92 -6.67 19.28
N ALA A 95 6.30 -6.66 18.10
CA ALA A 95 6.18 -5.48 17.28
C ALA A 95 5.47 -4.35 18.02
N MET A 96 4.33 -4.64 18.67
CA MET A 96 3.57 -3.66 19.44
C MET A 96 4.40 -3.03 20.58
N LYS A 97 5.22 -3.83 21.26
CA LYS A 97 6.09 -3.35 22.34
C LYS A 97 7.21 -2.44 21.82
N ASN A 98 7.82 -2.76 20.69
CA ASN A 98 9.01 -2.09 20.19
C ASN A 98 8.70 -0.94 19.21
N ASN A 99 7.60 -1.05 18.46
CA ASN A 99 7.23 -0.10 17.39
C ASN A 99 5.90 0.64 17.69
N HIS A 100 5.36 0.50 18.90
CA HIS A 100 4.11 1.14 19.30
C HIS A 100 2.91 0.86 18.39
N GLY A 101 2.97 -0.27 17.67
CA GLY A 101 1.96 -0.74 16.72
C GLY A 101 2.14 -2.22 16.36
N VAL A 102 1.12 -2.80 15.72
CA VAL A 102 1.12 -4.24 15.41
C VAL A 102 2.11 -4.66 14.32
N ILE A 103 2.70 -3.71 13.59
CA ILE A 103 3.70 -3.95 12.54
C ILE A 103 5.08 -3.55 13.06
N GLY A 104 6.06 -4.43 12.90
CA GLY A 104 7.45 -4.24 13.28
C GLY A 104 8.26 -3.59 12.17
N PHE A 105 8.25 -2.27 12.09
CA PHE A 105 8.96 -1.53 11.05
C PHE A 105 10.47 -1.68 11.17
N ASP A 106 11.01 -1.66 12.40
CA ASP A 106 12.44 -1.89 12.66
C ASP A 106 12.88 -3.26 12.15
N PHE A 107 12.03 -4.28 12.30
CA PHE A 107 12.28 -5.60 11.75
C PHE A 107 12.19 -5.60 10.22
N MET A 108 11.16 -4.97 9.65
CA MET A 108 10.92 -4.94 8.20
C MET A 108 12.04 -4.25 7.43
N PHE A 109 12.62 -3.20 7.99
CA PHE A 109 13.70 -2.41 7.37
C PHE A 109 15.09 -2.75 7.93
N GLY A 110 15.19 -3.73 8.83
CA GLY A 110 16.47 -4.21 9.36
C GLY A 110 17.32 -4.93 8.31
N ASP A 111 18.63 -4.90 8.50
CA ASP A 111 19.60 -5.47 7.56
C ASP A 111 19.66 -7.00 7.59
N ASP A 112 19.34 -7.61 8.74
CA ASP A 112 19.50 -9.04 8.99
C ASP A 112 18.15 -9.77 9.08
N VAL A 113 17.37 -9.77 7.99
CA VAL A 113 16.12 -10.52 7.90
C VAL A 113 16.35 -11.76 7.01
N PRO A 114 16.48 -12.97 7.58
CA PRO A 114 16.81 -14.16 6.79
C PRO A 114 15.82 -14.42 5.66
N GLY A 115 16.32 -14.70 4.46
CA GLY A 115 15.49 -14.99 3.29
C GLY A 115 14.81 -13.78 2.64
N VAL A 116 15.00 -12.58 3.19
CA VAL A 116 14.57 -11.31 2.62
C VAL A 116 15.78 -10.43 2.36
N GLU A 117 15.88 -9.91 1.15
CA GLU A 117 16.95 -8.99 0.79
C GLU A 117 16.86 -7.70 1.61
N PRO A 118 17.98 -7.14 2.13
CA PRO A 118 18.00 -5.85 2.81
C PRO A 118 17.35 -4.76 1.96
N PHE A 119 16.71 -3.79 2.60
CA PHE A 119 16.09 -2.70 1.88
C PHE A 119 17.15 -1.82 1.20
N ASP A 120 17.01 -1.61 -0.09
CA ASP A 120 17.92 -0.78 -0.90
C ASP A 120 17.54 0.70 -0.78
N GLU A 121 17.92 1.29 0.35
CA GLU A 121 17.63 2.69 0.65
C GLU A 121 18.34 3.63 -0.34
N GLU A 122 19.57 3.32 -0.75
CA GLU A 122 20.30 4.12 -1.73
C GLU A 122 19.52 4.26 -3.02
N ARG A 123 19.03 3.14 -3.56
CA ARG A 123 18.22 3.14 -4.79
C ARG A 123 16.84 3.78 -4.58
N PHE A 124 16.24 3.59 -3.43
CA PHE A 124 14.95 4.18 -3.08
C PHE A 124 15.01 5.72 -3.05
N LEU A 125 16.11 6.29 -2.58
CA LEU A 125 16.30 7.75 -2.46
C LEU A 125 16.84 8.41 -3.74
N ARG A 126 17.07 7.67 -4.81
CA ARG A 126 17.52 8.24 -6.08
C ARG A 126 16.48 9.20 -6.67
N PRO A 127 16.92 10.37 -7.18
CA PRO A 127 15.99 11.42 -7.62
C PRO A 127 15.21 11.09 -8.89
N GLU A 128 15.62 10.08 -9.65
CA GLU A 128 14.96 9.67 -10.89
C GLU A 128 13.57 9.08 -10.65
N ARG A 129 13.35 8.51 -9.47
CA ARG A 129 12.05 7.96 -9.05
C ARG A 129 11.55 8.67 -7.80
N ARG A 130 10.32 9.10 -7.83
CA ARG A 130 9.67 9.80 -6.73
C ARG A 130 8.75 8.85 -6.00
N PHE A 131 8.83 8.85 -4.69
CA PHE A 131 7.90 8.13 -3.83
C PHE A 131 7.15 9.11 -2.94
N ILE A 132 5.85 8.88 -2.76
CA ILE A 132 4.98 9.67 -1.89
C ILE A 132 4.25 8.74 -0.94
N ALA A 133 4.45 8.92 0.37
CA ALA A 133 3.65 8.30 1.42
C ALA A 133 2.50 9.22 1.83
N VAL A 134 1.30 8.66 1.95
CA VAL A 134 0.13 9.40 2.45
C VAL A 134 -0.15 9.00 3.88
N ALA A 135 -0.15 9.95 4.82
CA ALA A 135 -0.54 9.75 6.20
C ALA A 135 -1.71 10.67 6.59
N SER A 136 -2.49 10.26 7.57
CA SER A 136 -3.61 11.08 8.08
C SER A 136 -3.14 11.94 9.25
N ASN A 137 -3.19 13.26 9.08
CA ASN A 137 -2.90 14.22 10.14
C ASN A 137 -4.05 14.22 11.16
N LEU A 138 -3.75 13.93 12.43
CA LEU A 138 -4.77 13.86 13.47
C LEU A 138 -5.34 15.22 13.83
N THR A 139 -4.53 16.27 13.77
CA THR A 139 -4.94 17.62 14.12
C THR A 139 -5.93 18.22 13.12
N THR A 140 -5.71 17.94 11.83
CA THR A 140 -6.53 18.54 10.76
C THR A 140 -7.59 17.59 10.20
N GLY A 141 -7.51 16.29 10.48
CA GLY A 141 -8.38 15.27 9.89
C GLY A 141 -8.19 15.12 8.36
N LYS A 142 -7.05 15.55 7.82
CA LYS A 142 -6.78 15.56 6.38
C LYS A 142 -5.61 14.64 6.01
N PRO A 143 -5.57 14.14 4.75
CA PRO A 143 -4.38 13.45 4.26
C PRO A 143 -3.23 14.43 4.06
N GLU A 144 -2.02 14.01 4.42
CA GLU A 144 -0.78 14.69 4.10
C GLU A 144 0.14 13.81 3.27
N TYR A 145 0.99 14.45 2.46
CA TYR A 145 1.78 13.82 1.42
C TYR A 145 3.26 14.09 1.67
N PHE A 146 3.99 13.04 2.00
CA PHE A 146 5.43 13.08 2.24
C PHE A 146 6.16 12.53 1.02
N GLU A 147 7.07 13.31 0.45
CA GLU A 147 7.72 13.00 -0.83
C GLU A 147 9.23 12.83 -0.66
N THR A 148 9.84 11.81 -1.29
CA THR A 148 11.30 11.66 -1.38
C THR A 148 11.95 12.93 -1.95
N GLY A 149 13.09 13.32 -1.37
CA GLY A 149 13.80 14.54 -1.75
C GLY A 149 13.19 15.85 -1.23
N ARG A 150 12.00 15.77 -0.58
CA ARG A 150 11.35 16.90 0.11
C ARG A 150 11.15 16.65 1.58
N SER A 151 11.09 15.40 2.00
CA SER A 151 11.03 14.99 3.40
C SER A 151 12.22 14.10 3.71
N ASP A 152 13.01 14.47 4.70
CA ASP A 152 14.08 13.67 5.28
C ASP A 152 13.53 12.54 6.19
N GLN A 153 12.23 12.57 6.50
CA GLN A 153 11.53 11.59 7.33
C GLN A 153 10.61 10.67 6.49
N ILE A 154 10.97 10.39 5.23
CA ILE A 154 10.10 9.64 4.30
C ILE A 154 9.81 8.20 4.78
N VAL A 155 10.77 7.52 5.41
CA VAL A 155 10.59 6.18 5.97
C VAL A 155 9.63 6.23 7.16
N LEU A 156 9.78 7.23 8.03
CA LEU A 156 8.89 7.46 9.17
C LEU A 156 7.46 7.81 8.69
N ALA A 157 7.34 8.56 7.59
CA ALA A 157 6.05 8.85 6.98
C ALA A 157 5.37 7.60 6.38
N ALA A 158 6.14 6.67 5.79
CA ALA A 158 5.63 5.40 5.35
C ALA A 158 5.17 4.52 6.53
N GLN A 159 5.88 4.57 7.66
CA GLN A 159 5.47 3.95 8.92
C GLN A 159 4.15 4.56 9.42
N ALA A 160 4.04 5.89 9.47
CA ALA A 160 2.81 6.59 9.85
C ALA A 160 1.65 6.19 8.93
N SER A 161 1.90 6.12 7.61
CA SER A 161 0.93 5.69 6.61
C SER A 161 0.34 4.30 6.89
N ALA A 162 1.10 3.40 7.52
CA ALA A 162 0.68 2.03 7.85
C ALA A 162 0.34 1.81 9.33
N SER A 163 0.32 2.87 10.15
CA SER A 163 -0.03 2.81 11.58
C SER A 163 -1.55 2.84 11.75
N MET A 164 -2.15 1.65 11.89
CA MET A 164 -3.61 1.49 11.92
C MET A 164 -4.26 2.13 13.14
N PRO A 165 -5.41 2.83 12.98
CA PRO A 165 -6.13 3.41 14.11
C PRO A 165 -6.59 2.34 15.10
N TYR A 166 -6.72 2.72 16.36
CA TYR A 166 -7.11 1.92 17.53
C TYR A 166 -6.07 0.90 18.03
N ILE A 167 -5.10 0.50 17.22
CA ILE A 167 -4.12 -0.56 17.52
C ILE A 167 -2.67 -0.10 17.35
N SER A 168 -2.46 1.14 16.96
CA SER A 168 -1.14 1.79 16.90
C SER A 168 -1.20 3.13 17.61
N GLU A 169 -0.08 3.53 18.21
CA GLU A 169 0.11 4.91 18.67
C GLU A 169 0.35 5.84 17.46
N PRO A 170 -0.03 7.11 17.56
CA PRO A 170 0.29 8.09 16.55
C PRO A 170 1.80 8.25 16.35
N VAL A 171 2.25 8.26 15.10
CA VAL A 171 3.64 8.55 14.74
C VAL A 171 3.82 10.06 14.70
N MET A 172 4.82 10.56 15.42
CA MET A 172 5.13 11.99 15.47
C MET A 172 6.10 12.37 14.36
N ILE A 173 5.70 13.28 13.47
CA ILE A 173 6.56 13.87 12.43
C ILE A 173 6.53 15.39 12.63
N ASP A 174 7.69 16.00 12.91
CA ASP A 174 7.84 17.44 13.16
C ASP A 174 6.85 17.99 14.23
N GLY A 175 6.58 17.18 15.24
CA GLY A 175 5.67 17.55 16.34
C GLY A 175 4.18 17.39 16.01
N VAL A 176 3.83 16.88 14.85
CA VAL A 176 2.45 16.61 14.42
C VAL A 176 2.17 15.10 14.49
N PRO A 177 1.02 14.67 15.07
CA PRO A 177 0.66 13.25 15.15
C PRO A 177 -0.01 12.77 13.87
N TYR A 178 0.41 11.58 13.39
CA TYR A 178 -0.12 10.91 12.19
C TYR A 178 -0.51 9.47 12.46
N LEU A 179 -1.52 9.01 11.74
CA LEU A 179 -1.91 7.60 11.63
C LEU A 179 -2.13 7.21 10.17
N ASP A 180 -2.58 5.96 9.95
CA ASP A 180 -2.77 5.34 8.63
C ASP A 180 -3.49 6.27 7.64
N GLY A 181 -2.88 6.47 6.49
CA GLY A 181 -3.41 7.33 5.43
C GLY A 181 -4.81 6.94 4.98
N GLY A 182 -5.15 5.65 5.08
CA GLY A 182 -6.48 5.13 4.76
C GLY A 182 -7.61 5.59 5.71
N CYS A 183 -7.29 6.30 6.81
CA CYS A 183 -8.31 6.93 7.63
C CYS A 183 -8.99 8.08 6.89
N THR A 184 -8.21 8.85 6.13
CA THR A 184 -8.68 10.04 5.40
C THR A 184 -8.74 9.85 3.88
N LEU A 185 -7.81 9.07 3.30
CA LEU A 185 -7.70 8.84 1.86
C LEU A 185 -7.29 7.39 1.58
N LYS A 186 -8.11 6.60 0.88
CA LYS A 186 -7.81 5.18 0.65
C LYS A 186 -7.16 4.88 -0.69
N ILE A 187 -7.51 5.64 -1.73
CA ILE A 187 -6.98 5.48 -3.09
C ILE A 187 -6.44 6.85 -3.53
N PRO A 188 -5.11 7.03 -3.65
CA PRO A 188 -4.51 8.37 -3.75
C PRO A 188 -4.39 8.89 -5.20
N TYR A 189 -5.28 8.49 -6.14
CA TYR A 189 -5.23 8.90 -7.55
C TYR A 189 -5.47 10.40 -7.76
N GLN A 190 -6.27 11.04 -6.89
CA GLN A 190 -6.59 12.46 -6.99
C GLN A 190 -5.33 13.33 -6.93
N TRP A 191 -4.36 12.95 -6.09
CA TRP A 191 -3.06 13.64 -6.02
C TRP A 191 -2.36 13.74 -7.38
N ALA A 192 -2.45 12.66 -8.19
CA ALA A 192 -1.86 12.62 -9.52
C ALA A 192 -2.68 13.43 -10.55
N LEU A 193 -4.01 13.43 -10.43
CA LEU A 193 -4.89 14.26 -11.27
C LEU A 193 -4.63 15.75 -11.03
N ASP A 194 -4.54 16.18 -9.77
CA ASP A 194 -4.30 17.58 -9.37
C ASP A 194 -2.94 18.10 -9.85
N ARG A 195 -1.99 17.18 -10.11
CA ARG A 195 -0.64 17.50 -10.65
C ARG A 195 -0.52 17.26 -12.14
N ASN A 196 -1.65 17.08 -12.84
CA ASN A 196 -1.74 16.93 -14.29
C ASN A 196 -0.89 15.78 -14.87
N PHE A 197 -0.71 14.68 -14.13
CA PHE A 197 -0.07 13.49 -14.69
C PHE A 197 -0.89 12.98 -15.88
N ARG A 198 -0.25 12.83 -17.04
CA ARG A 198 -0.92 12.32 -18.27
C ARG A 198 -1.24 10.83 -18.16
N LYS A 199 -0.37 10.05 -17.54
CA LYS A 199 -0.49 8.60 -17.36
C LYS A 199 -0.58 8.31 -15.86
N ILE A 200 -1.69 7.70 -15.46
CA ILE A 200 -1.97 7.34 -14.06
C ILE A 200 -2.43 5.88 -14.04
N VAL A 201 -1.66 5.04 -13.35
CA VAL A 201 -2.01 3.64 -13.11
C VAL A 201 -2.44 3.51 -11.66
N VAL A 202 -3.58 2.90 -11.42
CA VAL A 202 -4.10 2.67 -10.07
C VAL A 202 -4.15 1.17 -9.79
N VAL A 203 -3.55 0.75 -8.69
CA VAL A 203 -3.67 -0.64 -8.20
C VAL A 203 -4.62 -0.65 -7.01
N ARG A 204 -5.70 -1.43 -7.15
CA ARG A 204 -6.69 -1.61 -6.10
C ARG A 204 -6.47 -2.93 -5.35
N THR A 205 -6.88 -2.96 -4.09
CA THR A 205 -6.86 -4.18 -3.25
C THR A 205 -8.23 -4.85 -3.14
N ARG A 206 -9.23 -4.34 -3.86
CA ARG A 206 -10.61 -4.83 -3.94
C ARG A 206 -11.10 -4.83 -5.39
N PRO A 207 -12.01 -5.76 -5.75
CA PRO A 207 -12.64 -5.74 -7.07
C PRO A 207 -13.29 -4.40 -7.42
N ARG A 208 -13.50 -4.14 -8.71
CA ARG A 208 -14.07 -2.86 -9.20
C ARG A 208 -15.46 -2.54 -8.65
N ASP A 209 -16.28 -3.56 -8.47
CA ASP A 209 -17.66 -3.48 -7.98
C ASP A 209 -17.76 -3.43 -6.45
N PHE A 210 -16.67 -3.68 -5.74
CA PHE A 210 -16.69 -3.67 -4.27
C PHE A 210 -17.04 -2.27 -3.73
N ARG A 211 -17.97 -2.25 -2.79
CA ARG A 211 -18.31 -1.08 -1.97
C ARG A 211 -18.27 -1.46 -0.50
N LYS A 212 -17.97 -0.50 0.35
CA LYS A 212 -18.02 -0.67 1.80
C LYS A 212 -19.42 -0.45 2.30
N GLU A 213 -19.80 -1.24 3.30
CA GLU A 213 -20.99 -0.93 4.08
C GLU A 213 -20.78 0.41 4.81
N VAL A 214 -21.78 1.27 4.69
CA VAL A 214 -21.80 2.54 5.44
C VAL A 214 -22.39 2.25 6.80
N THR A 215 -21.56 2.39 7.82
CA THR A 215 -21.93 2.07 9.20
C THR A 215 -22.97 3.06 9.72
N PRO A 216 -24.07 2.62 10.37
CA PRO A 216 -25.03 3.53 10.96
C PRO A 216 -24.40 4.44 12.02
N ARG A 217 -24.84 5.71 12.08
CA ARG A 217 -24.32 6.78 12.95
C ARG A 217 -24.15 6.40 14.44
N LYS A 218 -24.91 5.41 14.94
CA LYS A 218 -24.85 4.96 16.35
C LYS A 218 -23.57 4.21 16.71
N SER A 219 -22.82 3.68 15.75
CA SER A 219 -21.53 3.01 16.00
C SER A 219 -20.32 3.94 15.88
N HIS A 220 -20.54 5.20 15.58
CA HIS A 220 -19.49 6.21 15.40
C HIS A 220 -18.95 6.76 16.72
N ALA A 221 -19.64 6.54 17.84
CA ALA A 221 -19.23 7.01 19.18
C ALA A 221 -17.80 6.54 19.58
N ALA A 222 -17.35 5.41 19.04
CA ALA A 222 -16.01 4.87 19.36
C ALA A 222 -14.88 5.78 18.85
N ALA A 223 -14.98 6.33 17.63
CA ALA A 223 -13.96 7.23 17.09
C ALA A 223 -13.82 8.50 17.94
N HIS A 224 -14.93 9.16 18.27
CA HIS A 224 -14.94 10.37 19.11
C HIS A 224 -14.52 10.10 20.56
N THR A 225 -14.73 8.89 21.06
CA THR A 225 -14.27 8.51 22.41
C THR A 225 -12.76 8.34 22.44
N VAL A 226 -12.21 7.57 21.50
CA VAL A 226 -10.77 7.27 21.44
C VAL A 226 -9.97 8.51 21.02
N TYR A 227 -10.44 9.23 20.01
CA TYR A 227 -9.78 10.41 19.43
C TYR A 227 -10.39 11.73 19.90
N ARG A 228 -10.85 11.80 21.15
CA ARG A 228 -11.51 12.99 21.73
C ARG A 228 -10.67 14.27 21.63
N ASN A 229 -9.34 14.14 21.61
CA ASN A 229 -8.41 15.26 21.45
C ASN A 229 -8.19 15.65 19.97
N TYR A 230 -8.76 14.89 19.03
CA TYR A 230 -8.61 15.06 17.58
C TYR A 230 -9.97 14.92 16.87
N PRO A 231 -10.92 15.83 17.12
CA PRO A 231 -12.30 15.73 16.62
C PRO A 231 -12.37 15.70 15.09
N GLU A 232 -11.53 16.47 14.40
CA GLU A 232 -11.47 16.50 12.93
C GLU A 232 -11.05 15.13 12.34
N PHE A 233 -10.11 14.45 13.00
CA PHE A 233 -9.72 13.10 12.62
C PHE A 233 -10.83 12.08 12.90
N ALA A 234 -11.52 12.18 14.04
CA ALA A 234 -12.66 11.32 14.34
C ALA A 234 -13.76 11.45 13.29
N ASP A 235 -14.11 12.67 12.87
CA ASP A 235 -15.06 12.96 11.81
C ASP A 235 -14.63 12.36 10.46
N ALA A 236 -13.36 12.49 10.10
CA ALA A 236 -12.81 11.92 8.87
C ALA A 236 -12.88 10.39 8.88
N LEU A 237 -12.56 9.77 10.01
CA LEU A 237 -12.60 8.32 10.19
C LEU A 237 -14.03 7.77 10.05
N GLU A 238 -15.02 8.48 10.59
CA GLU A 238 -16.44 8.13 10.44
C GLU A 238 -16.90 8.15 8.97
N LYS A 239 -16.52 9.18 8.22
CA LYS A 239 -16.89 9.36 6.81
C LYS A 239 -16.06 8.47 5.84
N SER A 240 -15.07 7.77 6.37
CA SER A 240 -14.07 7.06 5.56
C SER A 240 -14.68 5.99 4.63
N SER A 241 -15.77 5.32 5.02
CA SER A 241 -16.46 4.34 4.14
C SER A 241 -17.25 5.01 3.02
N GLU A 242 -17.94 6.10 3.30
CA GLU A 242 -18.67 6.89 2.30
C GLU A 242 -17.69 7.50 1.28
N ASN A 243 -16.61 8.10 1.77
CA ASN A 243 -15.58 8.70 0.93
C ASN A 243 -14.92 7.64 0.02
N TYR A 244 -14.68 6.44 0.54
CA TYR A 244 -14.18 5.34 -0.27
C TYR A 244 -15.13 4.95 -1.40
N ASN A 245 -16.44 4.85 -1.11
CA ASN A 245 -17.42 4.50 -2.14
C ASN A 245 -17.50 5.57 -3.23
N LYS A 246 -17.44 6.86 -2.86
CA LYS A 246 -17.35 7.97 -3.84
C LYS A 246 -16.09 7.87 -4.70
N GLN A 247 -14.93 7.58 -4.09
CA GLN A 247 -13.69 7.35 -4.85
C GLN A 247 -13.83 6.19 -5.83
N CYS A 248 -14.51 5.10 -5.44
CA CYS A 248 -14.74 3.96 -6.33
C CYS A 248 -15.62 4.31 -7.54
N GLU A 249 -16.64 5.14 -7.35
CA GLU A 249 -17.53 5.60 -8.42
C GLU A 249 -16.79 6.52 -9.41
N GLU A 250 -16.08 7.52 -8.89
CA GLU A 250 -15.26 8.41 -9.69
C GLU A 250 -14.18 7.64 -10.48
N LEU A 251 -13.53 6.67 -9.83
CA LEU A 251 -12.51 5.84 -10.45
C LEU A 251 -13.04 5.04 -11.64
N LEU A 252 -14.26 4.51 -11.55
CA LEU A 252 -14.90 3.80 -12.66
C LEU A 252 -15.15 4.71 -13.86
N GLU A 253 -15.58 5.95 -13.66
CA GLU A 253 -15.78 6.90 -14.75
C GLU A 253 -14.46 7.34 -15.39
N LEU A 254 -13.41 7.56 -14.58
CA LEU A 254 -12.07 7.88 -15.07
C LEU A 254 -11.46 6.71 -15.87
N GLU A 255 -11.68 5.47 -15.44
CA GLU A 255 -11.25 4.27 -16.16
C GLU A 255 -12.00 4.12 -17.50
N LYS A 256 -13.34 4.24 -17.51
CA LYS A 256 -14.17 4.18 -18.72
C LYS A 256 -13.78 5.24 -19.76
N SER A 257 -13.43 6.43 -19.31
CA SER A 257 -12.98 7.51 -20.20
C SER A 257 -11.54 7.35 -20.72
N GLY A 258 -10.82 6.33 -20.25
CA GLY A 258 -9.40 6.12 -20.57
C GLY A 258 -8.46 7.13 -19.90
N ARG A 259 -8.94 7.93 -18.94
CA ARG A 259 -8.13 8.92 -18.23
C ARG A 259 -7.11 8.28 -17.30
N ILE A 260 -7.46 7.14 -16.72
CA ILE A 260 -6.60 6.33 -15.85
C ILE A 260 -6.65 4.86 -16.28
N PHE A 261 -5.65 4.10 -15.90
CA PHE A 261 -5.61 2.64 -16.03
C PHE A 261 -5.75 2.00 -14.65
N VAL A 262 -6.67 1.05 -14.49
CA VAL A 262 -6.91 0.38 -13.20
C VAL A 262 -6.55 -1.10 -13.28
N ILE A 263 -5.70 -1.57 -12.36
CA ILE A 263 -5.47 -2.98 -12.08
C ILE A 263 -6.20 -3.29 -10.76
N ALA A 264 -7.13 -4.21 -10.80
CA ALA A 264 -7.97 -4.57 -9.65
C ALA A 264 -8.23 -6.07 -9.64
N PRO A 265 -8.41 -6.70 -8.45
CA PRO A 265 -8.67 -8.13 -8.33
C PRO A 265 -9.80 -8.59 -9.27
N SER A 266 -9.49 -9.59 -10.09
CA SER A 266 -10.43 -10.21 -11.05
C SER A 266 -11.48 -11.09 -10.37
N ARG A 267 -11.26 -11.45 -9.10
CA ARG A 267 -12.14 -12.29 -8.29
C ARG A 267 -12.34 -11.67 -6.89
N PRO A 268 -13.38 -12.07 -6.15
CA PRO A 268 -13.59 -11.60 -4.78
C PRO A 268 -12.38 -11.86 -3.87
N VAL A 269 -12.01 -10.87 -3.07
CA VAL A 269 -10.92 -10.94 -2.09
C VAL A 269 -11.51 -11.31 -0.73
N LEU A 270 -11.39 -12.59 -0.35
CA LEU A 270 -12.00 -13.19 0.83
C LEU A 270 -11.02 -13.31 2.01
N ILE A 271 -10.10 -12.37 2.17
CA ILE A 271 -9.17 -12.35 3.29
C ILE A 271 -9.47 -11.21 4.27
N SER A 272 -9.16 -11.44 5.54
CA SER A 272 -9.24 -10.43 6.59
C SER A 272 -8.11 -9.40 6.48
N ARG A 273 -8.20 -8.29 7.24
CA ARG A 273 -7.09 -7.30 7.30
C ARG A 273 -5.82 -7.88 7.93
N LEU A 274 -5.98 -8.79 8.89
CA LEU A 274 -4.88 -9.44 9.61
C LEU A 274 -4.87 -10.94 9.31
N GLU A 275 -5.03 -11.30 8.03
CA GLU A 275 -5.02 -12.69 7.57
C GLU A 275 -3.76 -13.42 8.03
N GLY A 276 -3.92 -14.65 8.49
CA GLY A 276 -2.83 -15.49 8.96
C GLY A 276 -2.64 -16.77 8.13
N ASP A 277 -3.56 -17.06 7.23
CA ASP A 277 -3.47 -18.22 6.35
C ASP A 277 -2.49 -17.92 5.19
N MET A 278 -1.35 -18.62 5.19
CA MET A 278 -0.26 -18.36 4.26
C MET A 278 -0.64 -18.72 2.81
N GLU A 279 -1.44 -19.78 2.62
CA GLU A 279 -1.90 -20.17 1.28
C GLU A 279 -2.89 -19.14 0.71
N LYS A 280 -3.76 -18.56 1.54
CA LYS A 280 -4.64 -17.48 1.10
C LYS A 280 -3.86 -16.20 0.74
N LEU A 281 -2.83 -15.88 1.52
CA LEU A 281 -1.97 -14.73 1.23
C LEU A 281 -1.19 -14.94 -0.07
N GLY A 282 -0.59 -16.12 -0.25
CA GLY A 282 0.12 -16.48 -1.49
C GLY A 282 -0.81 -16.52 -2.70
N ALA A 283 -2.00 -17.12 -2.58
CA ALA A 283 -2.98 -17.12 -3.66
C ALA A 283 -3.46 -15.71 -4.06
N LEU A 284 -3.49 -14.78 -3.10
CA LEU A 284 -3.81 -13.39 -3.39
C LEU A 284 -2.67 -12.68 -4.12
N TYR A 285 -1.42 -12.97 -3.76
CA TYR A 285 -0.24 -12.52 -4.49
C TYR A 285 -0.25 -13.03 -5.94
N ASP A 286 -0.47 -14.34 -6.14
CA ASP A 286 -0.53 -14.93 -7.47
C ASP A 286 -1.65 -14.32 -8.32
N MET A 287 -2.81 -14.03 -7.72
CA MET A 287 -3.89 -13.33 -8.40
C MET A 287 -3.43 -11.96 -8.91
N GLY A 288 -2.75 -11.16 -8.06
CA GLY A 288 -2.23 -9.85 -8.46
C GLY A 288 -1.20 -9.94 -9.59
N TYR A 289 -0.29 -10.89 -9.48
CA TYR A 289 0.72 -11.14 -10.49
C TYR A 289 0.10 -11.53 -11.85
N LEU A 290 -0.88 -12.45 -11.85
CA LEU A 290 -1.56 -12.89 -13.07
C LEU A 290 -2.45 -11.80 -13.66
N ASP A 291 -3.21 -11.06 -12.84
CA ASP A 291 -4.06 -9.97 -13.32
C ASP A 291 -3.24 -8.86 -14.00
N ALA A 292 -2.07 -8.52 -13.44
CA ALA A 292 -1.15 -7.57 -14.06
C ALA A 292 -0.60 -8.12 -15.40
N ARG A 293 -0.19 -9.37 -15.44
CA ARG A 293 0.30 -10.00 -16.68
C ARG A 293 -0.76 -10.07 -17.77
N ASN A 294 -1.99 -10.38 -17.41
CA ASN A 294 -3.12 -10.45 -18.34
C ASN A 294 -3.49 -9.08 -18.92
N SER A 295 -3.26 -8.00 -18.16
CA SER A 295 -3.52 -6.63 -18.63
C SER A 295 -2.30 -5.93 -19.23
N MET A 296 -1.18 -6.64 -19.40
CA MET A 296 0.10 -6.03 -19.75
C MET A 296 0.10 -5.34 -21.12
N ASP A 297 -0.50 -5.94 -22.14
CA ASP A 297 -0.55 -5.37 -23.49
C ASP A 297 -1.40 -4.09 -23.53
N GLU A 298 -2.53 -4.09 -22.82
CA GLU A 298 -3.39 -2.90 -22.68
C GLU A 298 -2.70 -1.80 -21.89
N LEU A 299 -1.99 -2.18 -20.81
CA LEU A 299 -1.21 -1.24 -20.02
C LEU A 299 -0.08 -0.60 -20.84
N LYS A 300 0.65 -1.38 -21.63
CA LYS A 300 1.69 -0.85 -22.52
C LYS A 300 1.14 0.12 -23.56
N LYS A 301 -0.01 -0.19 -24.16
CA LYS A 301 -0.72 0.74 -25.06
C LYS A 301 -1.13 2.02 -24.34
N TYR A 302 -1.72 1.89 -23.15
CA TYR A 302 -2.08 3.06 -22.32
C TYR A 302 -0.87 3.93 -22.00
N LEU A 303 0.28 3.32 -21.68
CA LEU A 303 1.53 4.02 -21.37
C LEU A 303 2.31 4.51 -22.61
N GLU A 304 1.84 4.20 -23.82
CA GLU A 304 2.50 4.57 -25.09
C GLU A 304 3.90 3.93 -25.22
N LEU A 305 4.04 2.67 -24.79
CA LEU A 305 5.29 1.90 -24.84
C LEU A 305 5.36 0.96 -26.05
N VAL A 306 4.32 0.87 -26.84
CA VAL A 306 4.17 0.09 -28.08
C VAL A 306 3.49 0.91 -29.14
#